data_9fa961976c0e1472ca590ebd070c7fef
#
_entry.id   9fa961976c0e1472ca590ebd070c7fef
#
_cell.length_a   1.000
_cell.length_b   1.000
_cell.length_c   1.000
_cell.angle_alpha   90.00
_cell.angle_beta   90.00
_cell.angle_gamma   90.00
#
_symmetry.space_group_name_H-M   'P 1'
#
loop_
_entity.id
_entity.type
_entity.pdbx_description
1 polymer ?
#
loop_
_entity_poly.entity_id
_entity_poly.type
_entity_poly.pdbx_seq_one_letter_code
_entity_poly.pdbx_strand_id
1 'polypeptide(L)'
;SGAMNSCSGGYSTGFGSPTYTVSSVSGTVRQKLDAGDVIKTGWYTDEDGDWIHDVSRLERGLSHFFEKTGVQPYVYILKNGSVTDVDALNKQSAELYDELFEDEGHFLLVFCDDGNGGYNCGYTIGTKAREVLDDEAMSVLKSALNNAYNNADTDEEVFSDAFYVTGEAIMKAAQKEADAEKAGEVGAVVACVLLAGGVAVFAVRRKKKADAERKARADEILNTPLEKFSDAADPTSDANIEDLASKYEKKNDPSSE
;
A
#
# COMPACT_ATOMS: atom_id res chain seq x y z
N SER A 1 -5.81 -35.26 0.99
CA SER A 1 -5.97 -35.81 -0.37
C SER A 1 -6.59 -34.73 -1.25
N GLY A 2 -5.75 -33.95 -1.91
CA GLY A 2 -6.16 -32.99 -2.93
C GLY A 2 -5.77 -33.54 -4.29
N ALA A 3 -6.76 -33.99 -5.04
CA ALA A 3 -6.61 -34.43 -6.42
C ALA A 3 -6.28 -33.20 -7.29
N MET A 4 -5.20 -33.27 -8.05
CA MET A 4 -4.95 -32.34 -9.15
C MET A 4 -5.87 -32.69 -10.31
N ASN A 5 -6.77 -31.78 -10.70
CA ASN A 5 -7.55 -31.92 -11.92
C ASN A 5 -6.83 -31.20 -13.06
N SER A 6 -6.53 -31.96 -14.11
CA SER A 6 -6.06 -31.46 -15.39
C SER A 6 -7.20 -30.75 -16.11
N CYS A 7 -7.01 -29.49 -16.52
CA CYS A 7 -7.92 -28.78 -17.43
C CYS A 7 -7.15 -28.16 -18.59
N SER A 8 -7.62 -28.50 -19.79
CA SER A 8 -7.09 -28.13 -21.12
C SER A 8 -7.65 -26.80 -21.62
N GLY A 9 -6.83 -25.98 -22.28
CA GLY A 9 -7.25 -25.19 -23.44
C GLY A 9 -7.01 -23.69 -23.46
N GLY A 10 -6.35 -23.19 -24.50
CA GLY A 10 -6.54 -21.86 -25.13
C GLY A 10 -5.33 -20.92 -25.20
N TYR A 11 -4.86 -20.61 -26.41
CA TYR A 11 -3.66 -19.82 -26.75
C TYR A 11 -3.86 -18.30 -26.71
N SER A 12 -2.79 -17.53 -26.39
CA SER A 12 -2.59 -16.16 -26.91
C SER A 12 -1.14 -15.69 -26.80
N THR A 13 -0.64 -15.04 -27.84
CA THR A 13 0.73 -14.57 -28.08
C THR A 13 0.90 -13.09 -27.70
N GLY A 14 2.06 -12.72 -27.10
CA GLY A 14 2.54 -11.34 -27.03
C GLY A 14 3.44 -11.05 -25.81
N PHE A 15 4.56 -10.37 -26.03
CA PHE A 15 5.41 -9.76 -25.01
C PHE A 15 4.61 -8.74 -24.20
N GLY A 16 4.06 -9.17 -23.08
CA GLY A 16 3.25 -8.34 -22.19
C GLY A 16 3.05 -9.08 -20.87
N SER A 17 2.67 -8.39 -19.83
CA SER A 17 2.24 -9.01 -18.56
C SER A 17 1.35 -10.22 -18.87
N PRO A 18 1.49 -11.33 -18.12
CA PRO A 18 0.72 -12.54 -18.39
C PRO A 18 -0.78 -12.24 -18.50
N THR A 19 -1.39 -12.67 -19.62
CA THR A 19 -2.75 -12.26 -20.01
C THR A 19 -3.84 -13.14 -19.40
N TYR A 20 -3.49 -14.12 -18.57
CA TYR A 20 -4.48 -14.97 -17.95
C TYR A 20 -4.84 -14.48 -16.56
N THR A 21 -6.12 -14.26 -16.38
CA THR A 21 -6.70 -13.95 -15.07
C THR A 21 -6.86 -15.26 -14.30
N VAL A 22 -6.18 -15.34 -13.17
CA VAL A 22 -6.51 -16.38 -12.18
C VAL A 22 -7.95 -16.16 -11.72
N SER A 23 -8.77 -17.19 -11.81
CA SER A 23 -10.24 -17.10 -11.58
C SER A 23 -10.66 -16.78 -10.15
N SER A 24 -9.73 -16.66 -9.21
CA SER A 24 -9.99 -16.25 -7.83
C SER A 24 -9.00 -15.19 -7.40
N VAL A 25 -9.46 -13.94 -7.38
CA VAL A 25 -8.75 -12.89 -6.65
C VAL A 25 -8.98 -13.16 -5.17
N SER A 26 -7.91 -13.44 -4.43
CA SER A 26 -7.97 -13.58 -2.99
C SER A 26 -8.55 -12.30 -2.35
N GLY A 27 -9.59 -12.49 -1.53
CA GLY A 27 -10.12 -11.40 -0.68
C GLY A 27 -9.37 -11.26 0.64
N THR A 28 -8.45 -12.18 0.94
CA THR A 28 -7.69 -12.22 2.18
C THR A 28 -6.57 -11.17 2.14
N VAL A 29 -6.50 -10.34 3.16
CA VAL A 29 -5.41 -9.37 3.33
C VAL A 29 -4.22 -10.08 3.94
N ARG A 30 -3.11 -10.13 3.21
CA ARG A 30 -1.86 -10.76 3.65
C ARG A 30 -0.80 -9.72 3.91
N GLN A 31 -0.05 -9.90 4.98
CA GLN A 31 1.13 -9.07 5.24
C GLN A 31 2.31 -9.63 4.46
N LYS A 32 3.09 -8.74 3.86
CA LYS A 32 4.36 -9.12 3.24
C LYS A 32 5.33 -9.60 4.32
N LEU A 33 6.05 -10.69 4.05
CA LEU A 33 7.09 -11.20 4.95
C LEU A 33 8.23 -10.19 5.09
N ASP A 34 8.76 -10.05 6.29
CA ASP A 34 9.86 -9.12 6.57
C ASP A 34 11.16 -9.56 5.88
N ALA A 35 11.92 -8.59 5.38
CA ALA A 35 13.17 -8.86 4.65
C ALA A 35 14.24 -9.56 5.51
N GLY A 36 14.12 -9.53 6.84
CA GLY A 36 15.01 -10.22 7.78
C GLY A 36 14.71 -11.70 7.95
N ASP A 37 13.56 -12.17 7.47
CA ASP A 37 13.13 -13.57 7.60
C ASP A 37 13.63 -14.46 6.46
N VAL A 38 14.36 -13.87 5.48
CA VAL A 38 14.86 -14.57 4.29
C VAL A 38 16.34 -14.30 4.07
N ILE A 39 17.12 -15.35 4.00
CA ILE A 39 18.51 -15.34 3.54
C ILE A 39 18.50 -15.61 2.03
N LYS A 40 18.73 -14.59 1.21
CA LYS A 40 18.66 -14.72 -0.24
C LYS A 40 19.57 -15.81 -0.79
N THR A 41 19.00 -16.68 -1.60
CA THR A 41 19.68 -17.78 -2.30
C THR A 41 19.59 -17.57 -3.83
N GLY A 42 19.97 -18.60 -4.63
CA GLY A 42 19.58 -18.69 -6.03
C GLY A 42 18.07 -18.85 -6.22
N TRP A 43 17.63 -18.97 -7.45
CA TRP A 43 16.21 -19.07 -7.79
C TRP A 43 15.78 -20.46 -8.25
N TYR A 44 16.72 -21.27 -8.74
CA TYR A 44 16.40 -22.55 -9.32
C TYR A 44 17.57 -23.53 -9.33
N THR A 45 17.25 -24.81 -9.53
CA THR A 45 18.13 -25.89 -10.00
C THR A 45 17.41 -26.60 -11.15
N ASP A 46 18.12 -26.85 -12.22
CA ASP A 46 17.67 -27.64 -13.35
C ASP A 46 18.66 -28.80 -13.53
N GLU A 47 18.24 -30.04 -13.20
CA GLU A 47 19.15 -31.21 -13.16
C GLU A 47 19.70 -31.60 -14.50
N ASP A 48 18.91 -31.48 -15.55
CA ASP A 48 19.30 -31.86 -16.91
C ASP A 48 19.72 -30.65 -17.76
N GLY A 49 19.38 -29.42 -17.33
CA GLY A 49 19.64 -28.20 -18.07
C GLY A 49 18.75 -28.05 -19.33
N ASP A 50 17.66 -28.79 -19.39
CA ASP A 50 16.77 -28.82 -20.55
C ASP A 50 15.60 -27.82 -20.46
N TRP A 51 15.36 -27.24 -19.26
CA TRP A 51 14.22 -26.38 -19.01
C TRP A 51 14.58 -24.89 -19.00
N ILE A 52 15.75 -24.51 -18.50
CA ILE A 52 16.09 -23.10 -18.27
C ILE A 52 17.21 -22.67 -19.21
N HIS A 53 16.82 -22.03 -20.31
CA HIS A 53 17.72 -21.48 -21.32
C HIS A 53 17.90 -19.96 -21.19
N ASP A 54 16.88 -19.25 -20.67
CA ASP A 54 16.92 -17.80 -20.37
C ASP A 54 16.64 -17.55 -18.89
N VAL A 55 17.72 -17.50 -18.11
CA VAL A 55 17.68 -17.26 -16.66
C VAL A 55 16.99 -15.94 -16.33
N SER A 56 17.20 -14.88 -17.11
CA SER A 56 16.61 -13.57 -16.86
C SER A 56 15.10 -13.59 -17.00
N ARG A 57 14.59 -14.42 -17.90
CA ARG A 57 13.16 -14.62 -18.12
C ARG A 57 12.51 -15.33 -16.91
N LEU A 58 13.14 -16.37 -16.41
CA LEU A 58 12.71 -17.06 -15.19
C LEU A 58 12.74 -16.13 -13.99
N GLU A 59 13.88 -15.49 -13.73
CA GLU A 59 14.09 -14.65 -12.56
C GLU A 59 13.12 -13.45 -12.48
N ARG A 60 12.65 -12.94 -13.63
CA ARG A 60 11.68 -11.84 -13.67
C ARG A 60 10.43 -12.14 -12.86
N GLY A 61 9.83 -13.31 -13.03
CA GLY A 61 8.60 -13.67 -12.31
C GLY A 61 8.86 -14.06 -10.86
N LEU A 62 9.95 -14.80 -10.62
CA LEU A 62 10.32 -15.23 -9.28
C LEU A 62 10.72 -14.04 -8.38
N SER A 63 11.52 -13.10 -8.90
CA SER A 63 11.89 -11.89 -8.17
C SER A 63 10.68 -10.98 -7.93
N HIS A 64 9.78 -10.85 -8.91
CA HIS A 64 8.55 -10.10 -8.74
C HIS A 64 7.67 -10.68 -7.63
N PHE A 65 7.51 -12.00 -7.60
CA PHE A 65 6.80 -12.68 -6.52
C PHE A 65 7.43 -12.38 -5.15
N PHE A 66 8.76 -12.49 -5.05
CA PHE A 66 9.50 -12.16 -3.84
C PHE A 66 9.31 -10.70 -3.43
N GLU A 67 9.37 -9.77 -4.38
CA GLU A 67 9.15 -8.34 -4.11
C GLU A 67 7.75 -8.05 -3.56
N LYS A 68 6.74 -8.78 -4.03
CA LYS A 68 5.35 -8.62 -3.58
C LYS A 68 5.11 -9.28 -2.21
N THR A 69 5.53 -10.51 -2.06
CA THR A 69 5.19 -11.37 -0.91
C THR A 69 6.21 -11.37 0.22
N GLY A 70 7.46 -11.07 -0.08
CA GLY A 70 8.61 -11.27 0.82
C GLY A 70 9.05 -12.73 0.95
N VAL A 71 8.30 -13.68 0.37
CA VAL A 71 8.66 -15.10 0.33
C VAL A 71 9.53 -15.37 -0.87
N GLN A 72 10.72 -15.97 -0.68
CA GLN A 72 11.59 -16.31 -1.81
C GLN A 72 11.20 -17.65 -2.39
N PRO A 73 10.71 -17.69 -3.65
CA PRO A 73 10.44 -18.93 -4.34
C PRO A 73 11.74 -19.55 -4.86
N TYR A 74 11.79 -20.87 -4.87
CA TYR A 74 12.85 -21.64 -5.49
C TYR A 74 12.24 -22.79 -6.30
N VAL A 75 12.68 -22.96 -7.53
CA VAL A 75 12.20 -24.01 -8.44
C VAL A 75 13.29 -25.06 -8.63
N TYR A 76 13.00 -26.29 -8.21
CA TYR A 76 13.89 -27.44 -8.40
C TYR A 76 13.28 -28.33 -9.48
N ILE A 77 13.93 -28.42 -10.63
CA ILE A 77 13.45 -29.19 -11.79
C ILE A 77 14.23 -30.49 -11.83
N LEU A 78 13.51 -31.58 -11.67
CA LEU A 78 14.04 -32.94 -11.79
C LEU A 78 14.13 -33.38 -13.26
N LYS A 79 14.94 -34.40 -13.49
CA LYS A 79 14.97 -35.08 -14.81
C LYS A 79 13.59 -35.54 -15.23
N ASN A 80 13.26 -35.29 -16.48
CA ASN A 80 11.97 -35.68 -17.06
C ASN A 80 11.66 -37.17 -16.83
N GLY A 81 10.49 -37.45 -16.28
CA GLY A 81 10.01 -38.79 -15.98
C GLY A 81 10.71 -39.52 -14.83
N SER A 82 11.62 -38.87 -14.09
CA SER A 82 12.38 -39.50 -13.01
C SER A 82 11.52 -39.85 -11.80
N VAL A 83 10.57 -39.00 -11.45
CA VAL A 83 9.63 -39.17 -10.33
C VAL A 83 8.23 -38.75 -10.77
N THR A 84 7.27 -39.67 -10.69
CA THR A 84 5.87 -39.41 -11.09
C THR A 84 4.88 -39.54 -9.93
N ASP A 85 5.35 -39.96 -8.75
CA ASP A 85 4.55 -40.09 -7.55
C ASP A 85 4.59 -38.80 -6.73
N VAL A 86 3.42 -38.19 -6.48
CA VAL A 86 3.30 -36.90 -5.77
C VAL A 86 3.75 -37.01 -4.31
N ASP A 87 3.51 -38.13 -3.65
CA ASP A 87 3.94 -38.33 -2.25
C ASP A 87 5.46 -38.42 -2.16
N ALA A 88 6.10 -39.09 -3.16
CA ALA A 88 7.56 -39.13 -3.26
C ALA A 88 8.15 -37.75 -3.52
N LEU A 89 7.52 -36.92 -4.40
CA LEU A 89 7.95 -35.54 -4.66
C LEU A 89 7.79 -34.65 -3.43
N ASN A 90 6.71 -34.79 -2.67
CA ASN A 90 6.54 -34.04 -1.41
C ASN A 90 7.59 -34.41 -0.37
N LYS A 91 7.92 -35.69 -0.25
CA LYS A 91 9.00 -36.15 0.65
C LYS A 91 10.35 -35.59 0.21
N GLN A 92 10.66 -35.68 -1.08
CA GLN A 92 11.91 -35.15 -1.64
C GLN A 92 11.99 -33.64 -1.46
N SER A 93 10.88 -32.90 -1.62
CA SER A 93 10.86 -31.45 -1.43
C SER A 93 11.17 -31.07 0.02
N ALA A 94 10.72 -31.86 1.02
CA ALA A 94 11.04 -31.61 2.41
C ALA A 94 12.54 -31.86 2.71
N GLU A 95 13.10 -32.93 2.17
CA GLU A 95 14.52 -33.24 2.32
C GLU A 95 15.40 -32.14 1.64
N LEU A 96 15.05 -31.73 0.41
CA LEU A 96 15.77 -30.67 -0.29
C LEU A 96 15.62 -29.31 0.38
N TYR A 97 14.47 -29.02 1.00
CA TYR A 97 14.26 -27.76 1.72
C TYR A 97 15.27 -27.63 2.86
N ASP A 98 15.43 -28.66 3.67
CA ASP A 98 16.37 -28.68 4.79
C ASP A 98 17.85 -28.60 4.33
N GLU A 99 18.14 -29.08 3.10
CA GLU A 99 19.49 -28.99 2.51
C GLU A 99 19.81 -27.62 1.90
N LEU A 100 18.81 -26.94 1.33
CA LEU A 100 18.99 -25.72 0.55
C LEU A 100 18.87 -24.46 1.40
N PHE A 101 18.08 -24.47 2.48
CA PHE A 101 17.72 -23.25 3.21
C PHE A 101 17.99 -23.38 4.71
N GLU A 102 18.54 -22.30 5.29
CA GLU A 102 18.77 -22.15 6.71
C GLU A 102 17.64 -21.39 7.43
N ASP A 103 16.70 -20.81 6.65
CA ASP A 103 15.59 -20.00 7.14
C ASP A 103 14.23 -20.57 6.73
N GLU A 104 13.18 -19.96 7.24
CA GLU A 104 11.79 -20.37 7.07
C GLU A 104 10.99 -19.46 6.14
N GLY A 105 11.66 -18.59 5.41
CA GLY A 105 11.05 -17.61 4.50
C GLY A 105 10.97 -18.05 3.03
N HIS A 106 11.36 -19.31 2.74
CA HIS A 106 11.38 -19.86 1.38
C HIS A 106 10.13 -20.69 1.05
N PHE A 107 9.86 -20.77 -0.25
CA PHE A 107 8.94 -21.71 -0.87
C PHE A 107 9.70 -22.55 -1.91
N LEU A 108 9.80 -23.84 -1.71
CA LEU A 108 10.42 -24.78 -2.64
C LEU A 108 9.36 -25.50 -3.45
N LEU A 109 9.43 -25.37 -4.78
CA LEU A 109 8.67 -26.16 -5.75
C LEU A 109 9.60 -27.20 -6.36
N VAL A 110 9.30 -28.49 -6.22
CA VAL A 110 9.97 -29.58 -6.93
C VAL A 110 9.07 -30.00 -8.07
N PHE A 111 9.56 -29.85 -9.28
CA PHE A 111 8.82 -30.08 -10.53
C PHE A 111 9.43 -31.26 -11.30
N CYS A 112 8.58 -32.10 -11.84
CA CYS A 112 8.98 -33.20 -12.72
C CYS A 112 7.99 -33.33 -13.87
N ASP A 113 8.46 -33.06 -15.09
CA ASP A 113 7.69 -33.37 -16.33
C ASP A 113 7.58 -34.87 -16.48
N ASP A 114 6.41 -35.37 -16.88
CA ASP A 114 6.17 -36.81 -17.06
C ASP A 114 6.61 -37.37 -18.45
N GLY A 115 7.06 -36.47 -19.33
CA GLY A 115 7.44 -36.80 -20.71
C GLY A 115 6.27 -37.15 -21.64
N ASN A 116 5.03 -37.01 -21.18
CA ASN A 116 3.81 -37.33 -21.91
C ASN A 116 2.83 -36.17 -22.03
N GLY A 117 3.31 -34.94 -21.75
CA GLY A 117 2.51 -33.73 -21.82
C GLY A 117 1.77 -33.39 -20.51
N GLY A 118 2.25 -33.93 -19.40
CA GLY A 118 1.81 -33.62 -18.05
C GLY A 118 3.01 -33.43 -17.09
N TYR A 119 2.73 -33.00 -15.87
CA TYR A 119 3.75 -32.84 -14.85
C TYR A 119 3.22 -33.21 -13.47
N ASN A 120 4.14 -33.53 -12.58
CA ASN A 120 3.88 -33.68 -11.15
C ASN A 120 4.74 -32.70 -10.34
N CYS A 121 4.21 -32.24 -9.22
CA CYS A 121 4.92 -31.36 -8.32
C CYS A 121 4.79 -31.81 -6.87
N GLY A 122 5.91 -31.69 -6.15
CA GLY A 122 5.95 -31.61 -4.70
C GLY A 122 6.33 -30.19 -4.27
N TYR A 123 6.02 -29.81 -3.04
CA TYR A 123 6.43 -28.52 -2.52
C TYR A 123 6.60 -28.53 -1.01
N THR A 124 7.47 -27.64 -0.53
CA THR A 124 7.64 -27.35 0.88
C THR A 124 7.57 -25.85 1.09
N ILE A 125 6.87 -25.45 2.15
CA ILE A 125 6.68 -24.03 2.54
C ILE A 125 7.27 -23.89 3.93
N GLY A 126 8.25 -23.00 4.10
CA GLY A 126 8.78 -22.68 5.42
C GLY A 126 7.71 -22.09 6.33
N THR A 127 7.91 -22.21 7.64
CA THR A 127 6.91 -21.82 8.64
C THR A 127 6.57 -20.33 8.56
N LYS A 128 7.54 -19.48 8.25
CA LYS A 128 7.34 -18.04 8.01
C LYS A 128 6.66 -17.76 6.70
N ALA A 129 7.09 -18.43 5.63
CA ALA A 129 6.49 -18.31 4.31
C ALA A 129 4.99 -18.70 4.32
N ARG A 130 4.59 -19.63 5.18
CA ARG A 130 3.21 -20.08 5.37
C ARG A 130 2.26 -19.00 5.87
N GLU A 131 2.77 -17.94 6.52
CA GLU A 131 1.97 -16.79 6.93
C GLU A 131 1.41 -16.02 5.70
N VAL A 132 2.09 -16.12 4.56
CA VAL A 132 1.70 -15.50 3.28
C VAL A 132 1.08 -16.52 2.33
N LEU A 133 1.68 -17.73 2.28
CA LEU A 133 1.27 -18.83 1.39
C LEU A 133 0.35 -19.82 2.11
N ASP A 134 -0.83 -19.37 2.47
CA ASP A 134 -1.91 -20.22 3.01
C ASP A 134 -2.54 -21.11 1.90
N ASP A 135 -3.53 -21.93 2.27
CA ASP A 135 -4.18 -22.86 1.37
C ASP A 135 -4.87 -22.16 0.17
N GLU A 136 -5.39 -20.94 0.37
CA GLU A 136 -5.98 -20.13 -0.70
C GLU A 136 -4.89 -19.66 -1.68
N ALA A 137 -3.78 -19.13 -1.18
CA ALA A 137 -2.64 -18.71 -2.00
C ALA A 137 -2.06 -19.88 -2.78
N MET A 138 -1.93 -21.07 -2.15
CA MET A 138 -1.48 -22.28 -2.81
C MET A 138 -2.45 -22.77 -3.89
N SER A 139 -3.75 -22.59 -3.71
CA SER A 139 -4.74 -22.88 -4.75
C SER A 139 -4.58 -21.97 -5.97
N VAL A 140 -4.30 -20.68 -5.73
CA VAL A 140 -4.00 -19.70 -6.79
C VAL A 140 -2.73 -20.10 -7.54
N LEU A 141 -1.63 -20.42 -6.85
CA LEU A 141 -0.36 -20.84 -7.47
C LEU A 141 -0.54 -22.11 -8.31
N LYS A 142 -1.23 -23.13 -7.80
CA LYS A 142 -1.51 -24.36 -8.55
C LYS A 142 -2.27 -24.09 -9.83
N SER A 143 -3.28 -23.22 -9.76
CA SER A 143 -4.07 -22.84 -10.93
C SER A 143 -3.23 -22.05 -11.94
N ALA A 144 -2.39 -21.13 -11.48
CA ALA A 144 -1.49 -20.35 -12.31
C ALA A 144 -0.43 -21.24 -13.00
N LEU A 145 0.19 -22.16 -12.24
CA LEU A 145 1.18 -23.10 -12.78
C LEU A 145 0.57 -24.01 -13.85
N ASN A 146 -0.61 -24.57 -13.59
CA ASN A 146 -1.29 -25.42 -14.56
C ASN A 146 -1.68 -24.63 -15.83
N ASN A 147 -2.08 -23.38 -15.67
CA ASN A 147 -2.39 -22.54 -16.81
C ASN A 147 -1.13 -22.17 -17.60
N ALA A 148 -0.05 -21.79 -16.92
CA ALA A 148 1.23 -21.47 -17.56
C ALA A 148 1.83 -22.68 -18.28
N TYR A 149 1.81 -23.87 -17.68
CA TYR A 149 2.29 -25.10 -18.31
C TYR A 149 1.60 -25.40 -19.66
N ASN A 150 0.32 -25.09 -19.78
CA ASN A 150 -0.43 -25.33 -21.00
C ASN A 150 -0.34 -24.20 -22.05
N ASN A 151 0.12 -22.99 -21.67
CA ASN A 151 -0.02 -21.81 -22.54
C ASN A 151 1.25 -20.95 -22.65
N ALA A 152 2.30 -21.23 -21.88
CA ALA A 152 3.56 -20.49 -21.98
C ALA A 152 4.26 -20.76 -23.32
N ASP A 153 4.92 -19.74 -23.85
CA ASP A 153 5.66 -19.87 -25.12
C ASP A 153 7.04 -20.51 -24.91
N THR A 154 7.58 -20.48 -23.70
CA THR A 154 8.86 -21.09 -23.32
C THR A 154 8.79 -21.73 -21.94
N ASP A 155 9.72 -22.67 -21.69
CA ASP A 155 9.75 -23.44 -20.45
C ASP A 155 9.99 -22.57 -19.21
N GLU A 156 10.82 -21.52 -19.32
CA GLU A 156 11.04 -20.56 -18.25
C GLU A 156 9.77 -19.78 -17.88
N GLU A 157 8.93 -19.48 -18.85
CA GLU A 157 7.67 -18.75 -18.65
C GLU A 157 6.65 -19.57 -17.86
N VAL A 158 6.73 -20.88 -17.88
CA VAL A 158 5.88 -21.75 -17.04
C VAL A 158 5.98 -21.34 -15.59
N PHE A 159 7.20 -21.15 -15.10
CA PHE A 159 7.43 -20.78 -13.70
C PHE A 159 7.35 -19.27 -13.52
N SER A 160 8.00 -18.50 -14.38
CA SER A 160 8.00 -17.03 -14.31
C SER A 160 6.59 -16.47 -14.22
N ASP A 161 5.72 -16.87 -15.14
CA ASP A 161 4.37 -16.35 -15.23
C ASP A 161 3.48 -16.85 -14.09
N ALA A 162 3.61 -18.12 -13.69
CA ALA A 162 2.86 -18.67 -12.58
C ALA A 162 3.14 -17.90 -11.27
N PHE A 163 4.40 -17.65 -10.97
CA PHE A 163 4.77 -16.89 -9.76
C PHE A 163 4.40 -15.41 -9.87
N TYR A 164 4.64 -14.77 -11.02
CA TYR A 164 4.27 -13.38 -11.24
C TYR A 164 2.78 -13.14 -10.97
N VAL A 165 1.92 -13.90 -11.64
CA VAL A 165 0.45 -13.77 -11.51
C VAL A 165 -0.02 -14.09 -10.10
N THR A 166 0.57 -15.10 -9.47
CA THR A 166 0.23 -15.47 -8.09
C THR A 166 0.56 -14.34 -7.13
N GLY A 167 1.76 -13.76 -7.19
CA GLY A 167 2.15 -12.64 -6.34
C GLY A 167 1.19 -11.46 -6.44
N GLU A 168 0.81 -11.08 -7.65
CA GLU A 168 -0.19 -10.03 -7.88
C GLU A 168 -1.56 -10.40 -7.31
N ALA A 169 -2.03 -11.62 -7.54
CA ALA A 169 -3.37 -12.03 -7.14
C ALA A 169 -3.55 -12.11 -5.62
N ILE A 170 -2.58 -12.73 -4.91
CA ILE A 170 -2.68 -12.96 -3.46
C ILE A 170 -2.43 -11.70 -2.63
N MET A 171 -1.66 -10.73 -3.16
CA MET A 171 -1.33 -9.48 -2.47
C MET A 171 -2.25 -8.30 -2.85
N LYS A 172 -3.18 -8.51 -3.77
CA LYS A 172 -4.06 -7.45 -4.30
C LYS A 172 -4.91 -6.78 -3.22
N ALA A 173 -5.41 -7.54 -2.25
CA ALA A 173 -6.22 -7.00 -1.15
C ALA A 173 -5.39 -6.08 -0.26
N ALA A 174 -4.18 -6.51 0.13
CA ALA A 174 -3.25 -5.71 0.94
C ALA A 174 -2.83 -4.43 0.21
N GLN A 175 -2.55 -4.50 -1.08
CA GLN A 175 -2.20 -3.33 -1.88
C GLN A 175 -3.35 -2.33 -1.94
N LYS A 176 -4.59 -2.80 -2.11
CA LYS A 176 -5.78 -1.94 -2.13
C LYS A 176 -6.00 -1.22 -0.79
N GLU A 177 -5.74 -1.88 0.33
CA GLU A 177 -5.82 -1.25 1.65
C GLU A 177 -4.73 -0.19 1.84
N ALA A 178 -3.48 -0.50 1.48
CA ALA A 178 -2.37 0.44 1.55
C ALA A 178 -2.59 1.67 0.65
N ASP A 179 -3.16 1.49 -0.53
CA ASP A 179 -3.50 2.60 -1.44
C ASP A 179 -4.65 3.45 -0.90
N ALA A 180 -5.65 2.84 -0.24
CA ALA A 180 -6.74 3.55 0.41
C ALA A 180 -6.25 4.36 1.63
N GLU A 181 -5.34 3.83 2.42
CA GLU A 181 -4.71 4.53 3.54
C GLU A 181 -3.92 5.76 3.07
N LYS A 182 -3.07 5.60 2.06
CA LYS A 182 -2.32 6.71 1.44
C LYS A 182 -3.25 7.78 0.84
N ALA A 183 -4.34 7.39 0.19
CA ALA A 183 -5.32 8.32 -0.35
C ALA A 183 -6.03 9.09 0.78
N GLY A 184 -6.30 8.44 1.92
CA GLY A 184 -6.84 9.07 3.13
C GLY A 184 -5.88 10.11 3.73
N GLU A 185 -4.60 9.80 3.83
CA GLU A 185 -3.58 10.74 4.33
C GLU A 185 -3.43 11.97 3.42
N VAL A 186 -3.33 11.76 2.12
CA VAL A 186 -3.26 12.87 1.13
C VAL A 186 -4.53 13.72 1.19
N GLY A 187 -5.70 13.10 1.29
CA GLY A 187 -6.98 13.79 1.44
C GLY A 187 -7.02 14.66 2.71
N ALA A 188 -6.54 14.16 3.83
CA ALA A 188 -6.47 14.90 5.10
C ALA A 188 -5.54 16.12 5.00
N VAL A 189 -4.36 15.98 4.40
CA VAL A 189 -3.41 17.09 4.20
C VAL A 189 -4.02 18.17 3.29
N VAL A 190 -4.65 17.80 2.18
CA VAL A 190 -5.31 18.75 1.27
C VAL A 190 -6.45 19.47 1.99
N ALA A 191 -7.27 18.78 2.77
CA ALA A 191 -8.33 19.39 3.56
C ALA A 191 -7.80 20.41 4.58
N CYS A 192 -6.71 20.08 5.29
CA CYS A 192 -6.05 21.01 6.22
C CYS A 192 -5.51 22.27 5.52
N VAL A 193 -4.90 22.12 4.35
CA VAL A 193 -4.39 23.26 3.57
C VAL A 193 -5.53 24.15 3.10
N LEU A 194 -6.64 23.58 2.62
CA LEU A 194 -7.81 24.35 2.19
C LEU A 194 -8.48 25.09 3.35
N LEU A 195 -8.58 24.46 4.52
CA LEU A 195 -9.12 25.12 5.73
C LEU A 195 -8.24 26.28 6.20
N ALA A 196 -6.92 26.07 6.25
CA ALA A 196 -5.97 27.13 6.61
C ALA A 196 -6.00 28.30 5.62
N GLY A 197 -6.04 28.02 4.31
CA GLY A 197 -6.19 29.01 3.26
C GLY A 197 -7.52 29.77 3.34
N GLY A 198 -8.62 29.08 3.61
CA GLY A 198 -9.95 29.67 3.80
C GLY A 198 -10.00 30.65 4.96
N VAL A 199 -9.41 30.27 6.12
CA VAL A 199 -9.31 31.16 7.29
C VAL A 199 -8.48 32.40 7.02
N ALA A 200 -7.35 32.27 6.31
CA ALA A 200 -6.51 33.42 5.96
C ALA A 200 -7.23 34.37 5.02
N VAL A 201 -7.90 33.90 3.98
CA VAL A 201 -8.70 34.74 3.07
C VAL A 201 -9.85 35.43 3.81
N PHE A 202 -10.53 34.71 4.71
CA PHE A 202 -11.60 35.29 5.52
C PHE A 202 -11.09 36.41 6.43
N ALA A 203 -9.94 36.18 7.12
CA ALA A 203 -9.32 37.17 7.96
C ALA A 203 -8.92 38.45 7.19
N VAL A 204 -8.33 38.29 6.01
CA VAL A 204 -7.96 39.44 5.14
C VAL A 204 -9.20 40.20 4.66
N ARG A 205 -10.26 39.50 4.26
CA ARG A 205 -11.52 40.15 3.87
C ARG A 205 -12.16 40.91 5.03
N ARG A 206 -12.18 40.33 6.23
CA ARG A 206 -12.70 40.98 7.43
C ARG A 206 -11.89 42.21 7.79
N LYS A 207 -10.56 42.14 7.71
CA LYS A 207 -9.68 43.30 7.97
C LYS A 207 -9.92 44.43 6.96
N LYS A 208 -9.99 44.13 5.65
CA LYS A 208 -10.30 45.11 4.61
C LYS A 208 -11.65 45.79 4.83
N LYS A 209 -12.68 45.05 5.26
CA LYS A 209 -14.00 45.63 5.56
C LYS A 209 -13.95 46.55 6.77
N ALA A 210 -13.25 46.18 7.86
CA ALA A 210 -13.06 47.00 9.04
C ALA A 210 -12.25 48.27 8.73
N ASP A 211 -11.22 48.18 7.89
CA ASP A 211 -10.42 49.35 7.49
C ASP A 211 -11.22 50.32 6.61
N ALA A 212 -12.09 49.78 5.71
CA ALA A 212 -13.00 50.60 4.91
C ALA A 212 -14.04 51.32 5.76
N GLU A 213 -14.61 50.67 6.78
CA GLU A 213 -15.55 51.31 7.73
C GLU A 213 -14.86 52.37 8.57
N ARG A 214 -13.62 52.16 9.02
CA ARG A 214 -12.83 53.17 9.74
C ARG A 214 -12.54 54.39 8.87
N LYS A 215 -12.19 54.17 7.62
CA LYS A 215 -11.92 55.23 6.65
C LYS A 215 -13.19 56.06 6.34
N ALA A 216 -14.32 55.39 6.14
CA ALA A 216 -15.60 56.07 5.96
C ALA A 216 -16.01 56.94 7.16
N ARG A 217 -15.82 56.45 8.41
CA ARG A 217 -16.08 57.28 9.61
C ARG A 217 -15.10 58.43 9.78
N ALA A 218 -13.83 58.25 9.43
CA ALA A 218 -12.85 59.34 9.48
C ALA A 218 -13.19 60.42 8.42
N ASP A 219 -13.59 60.05 7.23
CA ASP A 219 -14.03 60.99 6.17
C ASP A 219 -15.33 61.71 6.57
N GLU A 220 -16.26 61.04 7.26
CA GLU A 220 -17.50 61.65 7.75
C GLU A 220 -17.18 62.70 8.84
N ILE A 221 -16.25 62.43 9.78
CA ILE A 221 -15.82 63.37 10.79
C ILE A 221 -15.10 64.58 10.17
N LEU A 222 -14.24 64.37 9.20
CA LEU A 222 -13.49 65.41 8.50
C LEU A 222 -14.40 66.34 7.67
N ASN A 223 -15.49 65.82 7.10
CA ASN A 223 -16.44 66.59 6.27
C ASN A 223 -17.62 67.16 7.06
N THR A 224 -17.72 66.93 8.38
CA THR A 224 -18.76 67.55 9.19
C THR A 224 -18.36 68.95 9.55
N PRO A 225 -19.14 70.02 9.18
CA PRO A 225 -18.81 71.40 9.51
C PRO A 225 -18.70 71.60 11.03
N LEU A 226 -17.69 72.37 11.46
CA LEU A 226 -17.43 72.67 12.88
C LEU A 226 -18.60 73.30 13.64
N GLU A 227 -19.49 73.92 12.92
CA GLU A 227 -20.69 74.57 13.47
C GLU A 227 -21.65 73.59 14.17
N LYS A 228 -21.62 72.32 13.83
CA LYS A 228 -22.43 71.29 14.48
C LYS A 228 -21.89 70.84 15.85
N PHE A 229 -20.67 71.20 16.19
CA PHE A 229 -20.06 70.93 17.49
C PHE A 229 -20.09 72.10 18.48
N SER A 230 -20.51 73.29 18.03
CA SER A 230 -20.61 74.48 18.87
C SER A 230 -21.90 74.55 19.68
N ASP A 231 -22.95 73.78 19.27
CA ASP A 231 -24.23 73.81 20.02
C ASP A 231 -24.31 72.80 21.17
N ALA A 232 -23.24 72.01 21.39
CA ALA A 232 -23.18 71.05 22.49
C ALA A 232 -22.31 71.43 23.66
N ALA A 233 -21.78 72.64 23.67
CA ALA A 233 -20.98 73.16 24.77
C ALA A 233 -21.66 74.49 25.35
N ASP A 234 -22.70 74.34 26.12
CA ASP A 234 -23.15 75.37 27.02
C ASP A 234 -22.30 75.26 28.34
N PRO A 235 -21.42 76.20 28.63
CA PRO A 235 -20.50 76.12 29.74
C PRO A 235 -21.09 76.57 31.07
N THR A 236 -22.40 76.62 31.25
CA THR A 236 -23.02 77.06 32.49
C THR A 236 -23.89 75.99 33.13
N SER A 237 -23.22 74.94 33.62
CA SER A 237 -23.78 74.09 34.68
C SER A 237 -22.67 73.78 35.67
N ASP A 238 -22.51 74.67 36.64
CA ASP A 238 -21.62 74.54 37.80
C ASP A 238 -21.95 73.31 38.70
N ALA A 239 -22.98 72.53 38.32
CA ALA A 239 -23.44 71.36 39.09
C ALA A 239 -22.67 70.09 38.81
N ASN A 240 -21.73 70.08 37.84
CA ASN A 240 -21.08 68.85 37.43
C ASN A 240 -19.60 68.67 37.82
N ILE A 241 -19.04 69.77 38.41
CA ILE A 241 -17.62 69.77 38.81
C ILE A 241 -17.47 69.25 40.26
N GLU A 242 -18.42 69.51 41.14
CA GLU A 242 -18.41 68.98 42.51
C GLU A 242 -18.68 67.50 42.60
N ASP A 243 -19.49 66.91 41.67
CA ASP A 243 -19.79 65.48 41.62
C ASP A 243 -18.62 64.68 41.04
N LEU A 244 -17.83 65.26 40.17
CA LEU A 244 -16.60 64.66 39.66
C LEU A 244 -15.47 64.74 40.69
N ALA A 245 -15.32 65.77 41.42
CA ALA A 245 -14.31 65.90 42.48
C ALA A 245 -14.54 64.90 43.62
N SER A 246 -15.79 64.71 44.06
CA SER A 246 -16.14 63.77 45.12
C SER A 246 -15.92 62.28 44.70
N LYS A 247 -15.93 61.97 43.38
CA LYS A 247 -15.71 60.66 42.87
C LYS A 247 -14.23 60.31 42.82
N TYR A 248 -13.34 61.27 42.73
CA TYR A 248 -11.89 61.06 42.73
C TYR A 248 -11.28 61.11 44.14
N GLU A 249 -11.87 61.81 45.10
CA GLU A 249 -11.40 61.79 46.49
C GLU A 249 -11.65 60.44 47.18
N LYS A 250 -12.70 59.71 46.83
CA LYS A 250 -13.07 58.43 47.44
C LYS A 250 -12.17 57.28 47.02
N LYS A 251 -11.23 57.51 46.09
CA LYS A 251 -10.37 56.44 45.51
C LYS A 251 -8.94 56.46 46.06
N ASN A 252 -8.59 57.44 46.94
CA ASN A 252 -7.24 57.57 47.48
C ASN A 252 -7.17 57.54 49.04
N ASP A 253 -8.00 56.68 49.66
CA ASP A 253 -7.84 56.42 51.12
C ASP A 253 -7.14 55.02 51.24
N PRO A 254 -5.86 55.03 51.71
CA PRO A 254 -5.09 53.79 51.85
C PRO A 254 -5.16 53.28 53.29
N SER A 255 -6.37 53.07 53.85
CA SER A 255 -6.50 52.44 55.13
C SER A 255 -7.83 51.73 55.30
N SER A 256 -7.80 50.43 54.85
CA SER A 256 -8.48 49.33 55.54
C SER A 256 -7.99 48.05 55.00
N GLU A 257 -7.32 47.28 55.82
CA GLU A 257 -6.88 45.94 55.87
C GLU A 257 -7.57 44.94 54.90
#